data_205418b7bf69fef2fe31289a91038c57
#
_entry.id   205418b7bf69fef2fe31289a91038c57
#
_cell.length_a   1.000
_cell.length_b   1.000
_cell.length_c   1.000
_cell.angle_alpha   90.00
_cell.angle_beta   90.00
_cell.angle_gamma   90.00
#
_symmetry.space_group_name_H-M   'P 1'
#
loop_
_entity.id
_entity.type
_entity.pdbx_description
1 polymer ?
#
loop_
_entity_poly.entity_id
_entity_poly.type
_entity_poly.pdbx_seq_one_letter_code
_entity_poly.pdbx_strand_id
1 'polypeptide(L)'
;MRYVVIMAGGSGTRLWPLSRHGRPKQLLELFEGKSLLRMAYERLVGLVDDEHILVCTGRAYAFDVAEQIPELPAENILGEPEGRDSLNAVAWSAAVVADRDPDGVVAMVTADQIIEPVDEFQRSLNTAFEVAEARPDALVTLGVVPTSPHTGYGYLHRSEAVEGFTDVFRVAEFKEKPHRELAQSYLDSGEYWWNAGMVVWRATTLLGQLDQLLPETAATVREIVASPERIDELFPRLQKISVDYAVMEPASAGRTDAEVLSVGLRIDWKDVGGFLSLAELFTRDEHGNAVDGRTVTLDSSGCVLVNAVGPDHVVATIGLTDALVVATETATLVARLEDSERIRELVALVRTHAGAQYA
;
A
#
# COMPACT_ATOMS: atom_id res chain seq x y z
N MET A 1 -1.10 24.03 -3.63
CA MET A 1 -1.49 23.12 -4.76
C MET A 1 -1.79 21.73 -4.21
N ARG A 2 -2.41 20.83 -5.01
CA ARG A 2 -2.64 19.42 -4.65
C ARG A 2 -1.55 18.54 -5.21
N TYR A 3 -1.00 17.68 -4.37
CA TYR A 3 0.03 16.69 -4.72
C TYR A 3 -0.45 15.29 -4.39
N VAL A 4 0.04 14.30 -5.12
CA VAL A 4 -0.16 12.89 -4.78
C VAL A 4 1.20 12.20 -4.72
N VAL A 5 1.42 11.41 -3.68
CA VAL A 5 2.60 10.55 -3.57
C VAL A 5 2.13 9.09 -3.61
N ILE A 6 2.55 8.37 -4.63
CA ILE A 6 2.32 6.92 -4.74
C ILE A 6 3.40 6.22 -3.90
N MET A 7 2.96 5.54 -2.85
CA MET A 7 3.83 4.78 -1.95
C MET A 7 4.10 3.40 -2.56
N ALA A 8 5.24 3.26 -3.24
CA ALA A 8 5.65 2.05 -3.95
C ALA A 8 6.79 1.31 -3.22
N GLY A 9 6.71 1.28 -1.89
CA GLY A 9 7.66 0.58 -1.02
C GLY A 9 7.31 -0.87 -0.75
N GLY A 10 8.23 -1.58 -0.08
CA GLY A 10 8.03 -2.96 0.33
C GLY A 10 8.55 -4.01 -0.67
N SER A 11 9.05 -5.12 -0.15
CA SER A 11 9.66 -6.21 -0.94
C SER A 11 8.64 -7.20 -1.51
N GLY A 12 7.39 -7.19 -1.02
CA GLY A 12 6.34 -8.12 -1.48
C GLY A 12 6.65 -9.60 -1.26
N THR A 13 7.49 -9.97 -0.31
CA THR A 13 8.01 -11.35 -0.12
C THR A 13 6.95 -12.44 0.01
N ARG A 14 5.69 -12.10 0.37
CA ARG A 14 4.58 -13.07 0.41
C ARG A 14 4.13 -13.55 -0.97
N LEU A 15 4.52 -12.86 -2.04
CA LEU A 15 4.24 -13.27 -3.42
C LEU A 15 5.44 -13.97 -4.08
N TRP A 16 6.46 -14.38 -3.30
CA TRP A 16 7.53 -15.20 -3.84
C TRP A 16 6.97 -16.52 -4.41
N PRO A 17 7.42 -17.00 -5.57
CA PRO A 17 8.55 -16.53 -6.39
C PRO A 17 8.20 -15.50 -7.48
N LEU A 18 6.96 -14.95 -7.53
CA LEU A 18 6.61 -13.88 -8.46
C LEU A 18 7.38 -12.60 -8.13
N SER A 19 7.33 -12.19 -6.85
CA SER A 19 8.13 -11.07 -6.34
C SER A 19 9.49 -11.55 -5.84
N ARG A 20 10.53 -10.74 -6.03
CA ARG A 20 11.91 -11.00 -5.61
C ARG A 20 12.64 -9.72 -5.27
N HIS A 21 13.82 -9.88 -4.68
CA HIS A 21 14.81 -8.81 -4.66
C HIS A 21 15.12 -8.37 -6.11
N GLY A 22 14.86 -7.12 -6.43
CA GLY A 22 14.97 -6.58 -7.81
C GLY A 22 13.64 -6.53 -8.58
N ARG A 23 12.58 -7.25 -8.17
CA ARG A 23 11.25 -7.19 -8.78
C ARG A 23 10.15 -7.26 -7.72
N PRO A 24 9.90 -6.15 -7.00
CA PRO A 24 8.90 -6.10 -5.95
C PRO A 24 7.47 -6.20 -6.53
N LYS A 25 6.49 -6.54 -5.67
CA LYS A 25 5.11 -6.83 -6.08
C LYS A 25 4.45 -5.72 -6.91
N GLN A 26 4.71 -4.48 -6.58
CA GLN A 26 4.11 -3.31 -7.25
C GLN A 26 4.57 -3.14 -8.71
N LEU A 27 5.71 -3.75 -9.09
CA LEU A 27 6.24 -3.75 -10.45
C LEU A 27 5.90 -5.01 -11.25
N LEU A 28 5.14 -5.97 -10.66
CA LEU A 28 4.70 -7.17 -11.36
C LEU A 28 3.54 -6.85 -12.30
N GLU A 29 3.70 -7.21 -13.56
CA GLU A 29 2.67 -7.09 -14.60
C GLU A 29 1.69 -8.26 -14.53
N LEU A 30 0.81 -8.24 -13.54
CA LEU A 30 -0.12 -9.31 -13.23
C LEU A 30 -1.50 -9.14 -13.86
N PHE A 31 -1.81 -7.95 -14.40
CA PHE A 31 -3.15 -7.59 -14.84
C PHE A 31 -3.09 -7.03 -16.27
N GLU A 32 -3.42 -7.85 -17.24
CA GLU A 32 -3.47 -7.44 -18.68
C GLU A 32 -2.18 -6.72 -19.15
N GLY A 33 -1.02 -7.15 -18.64
CA GLY A 33 0.28 -6.54 -18.92
C GLY A 33 0.55 -5.22 -18.19
N LYS A 34 -0.27 -4.86 -17.20
CA LYS A 34 -0.06 -3.70 -16.35
C LYS A 34 0.44 -4.11 -14.97
N SER A 35 1.33 -3.30 -14.41
CA SER A 35 1.73 -3.43 -13.02
C SER A 35 0.75 -2.74 -12.08
N LEU A 36 0.77 -3.14 -10.79
CA LEU A 36 -0.01 -2.45 -9.74
C LEU A 36 0.38 -0.98 -9.64
N LEU A 37 1.66 -0.64 -9.83
CA LEU A 37 2.15 0.73 -9.85
C LEU A 37 1.54 1.53 -11.01
N ARG A 38 1.53 0.94 -12.24
CA ARG A 38 0.92 1.58 -13.41
C ARG A 38 -0.57 1.81 -13.19
N MET A 39 -1.28 0.84 -12.63
CA MET A 39 -2.70 0.98 -12.28
C MET A 39 -2.93 2.07 -11.22
N ALA A 40 -2.02 2.18 -10.23
CA ALA A 40 -2.10 3.23 -9.22
C ALA A 40 -1.94 4.63 -9.82
N TYR A 41 -1.02 4.80 -10.77
CA TYR A 41 -0.86 6.05 -11.51
C TYR A 41 -2.09 6.36 -12.39
N GLU A 42 -2.58 5.38 -13.16
CA GLU A 42 -3.74 5.57 -14.05
C GLU A 42 -5.00 6.02 -13.30
N ARG A 43 -5.17 5.61 -12.04
CA ARG A 43 -6.27 6.08 -11.17
C ARG A 43 -6.19 7.57 -10.83
N LEU A 44 -5.03 8.20 -10.98
CA LEU A 44 -4.79 9.60 -10.65
C LEU A 44 -4.90 10.53 -11.86
N VAL A 45 -4.90 9.97 -13.08
CA VAL A 45 -4.99 10.73 -14.32
C VAL A 45 -6.26 11.57 -14.33
N GLY A 46 -6.11 12.88 -14.53
CA GLY A 46 -7.19 13.87 -14.52
C GLY A 46 -7.59 14.40 -13.14
N LEU A 47 -7.00 13.88 -12.06
CA LEU A 47 -7.21 14.40 -10.69
C LEU A 47 -6.18 15.49 -10.34
N VAL A 48 -4.92 15.25 -10.67
CA VAL A 48 -3.81 16.20 -10.55
C VAL A 48 -2.92 16.08 -11.79
N ASP A 49 -2.15 17.13 -12.09
CA ASP A 49 -1.19 17.11 -13.20
C ASP A 49 0.02 16.22 -12.85
N ASP A 50 0.65 15.62 -13.86
CA ASP A 50 1.78 14.70 -13.68
C ASP A 50 2.95 15.32 -12.91
N GLU A 51 3.16 16.63 -13.05
CA GLU A 51 4.18 17.41 -12.31
C GLU A 51 3.94 17.39 -10.79
N HIS A 52 2.72 17.13 -10.34
CA HIS A 52 2.32 17.06 -8.93
C HIS A 52 2.15 15.61 -8.42
N ILE A 53 2.44 14.61 -9.26
CA ILE A 53 2.48 13.20 -8.84
C ILE A 53 3.93 12.82 -8.55
N LEU A 54 4.17 12.29 -7.35
CA LEU A 54 5.46 11.74 -6.94
C LEU A 54 5.32 10.23 -6.72
N VAL A 55 6.41 9.51 -6.83
CA VAL A 55 6.50 8.10 -6.42
C VAL A 55 7.61 7.93 -5.40
N CYS A 56 7.29 7.42 -4.22
CA CYS A 56 8.29 7.05 -3.22
C CYS A 56 8.52 5.54 -3.25
N THR A 57 9.75 5.11 -3.56
CA THR A 57 10.13 3.71 -3.75
C THR A 57 11.55 3.46 -3.23
N GLY A 58 11.96 2.19 -3.12
CA GLY A 58 13.37 1.87 -2.89
C GLY A 58 14.24 2.33 -4.07
N ARG A 59 15.39 2.95 -3.79
CA ARG A 59 16.32 3.49 -4.82
C ARG A 59 16.67 2.45 -5.89
N ALA A 60 16.78 1.18 -5.51
CA ALA A 60 17.07 0.09 -6.45
C ALA A 60 16.00 -0.08 -7.54
N TYR A 61 14.79 0.44 -7.32
CA TYR A 61 13.64 0.30 -8.22
C TYR A 61 13.30 1.60 -8.98
N ALA A 62 14.02 2.68 -8.71
CA ALA A 62 13.70 4.00 -9.29
C ALA A 62 13.76 3.99 -10.84
N PHE A 63 14.68 3.24 -11.42
CA PHE A 63 14.79 3.08 -12.87
C PHE A 63 13.56 2.35 -13.45
N ASP A 64 13.16 1.22 -12.85
CA ASP A 64 11.99 0.44 -13.29
C ASP A 64 10.68 1.25 -13.13
N VAL A 65 10.60 2.07 -12.09
CA VAL A 65 9.46 3.01 -11.89
C VAL A 65 9.41 4.03 -13.04
N ALA A 66 10.56 4.61 -13.42
CA ALA A 66 10.62 5.57 -14.52
C ALA A 66 10.26 4.94 -15.88
N GLU A 67 10.60 3.67 -16.10
CA GLU A 67 10.20 2.94 -17.31
C GLU A 67 8.68 2.66 -17.34
N GLN A 68 8.07 2.36 -16.18
CA GLN A 68 6.64 2.05 -16.11
C GLN A 68 5.74 3.29 -16.11
N ILE A 69 6.25 4.43 -15.64
CA ILE A 69 5.51 5.71 -15.65
C ILE A 69 6.41 6.79 -16.27
N PRO A 70 6.64 6.74 -17.59
CA PRO A 70 7.50 7.71 -18.28
C PRO A 70 6.91 9.13 -18.35
N GLU A 71 5.65 9.29 -17.96
CA GLU A 71 4.96 10.59 -17.86
C GLU A 71 5.49 11.45 -16.71
N LEU A 72 6.06 10.83 -15.66
CA LEU A 72 6.53 11.56 -14.48
C LEU A 72 7.90 12.20 -14.70
N PRO A 73 8.11 13.44 -14.21
CA PRO A 73 9.43 14.04 -14.09
C PRO A 73 10.36 13.16 -13.23
N ALA A 74 11.64 13.05 -13.63
CA ALA A 74 12.60 12.20 -12.91
C ALA A 74 12.79 12.62 -11.44
N GLU A 75 12.72 13.92 -11.15
CA GLU A 75 12.79 14.49 -9.80
C GLU A 75 11.58 14.16 -8.91
N ASN A 76 10.52 13.59 -9.48
CA ASN A 76 9.35 13.12 -8.75
C ASN A 76 9.47 11.67 -8.31
N ILE A 77 10.54 10.96 -8.69
CA ILE A 77 10.82 9.61 -8.22
C ILE A 77 11.77 9.68 -7.03
N LEU A 78 11.22 9.51 -5.84
CA LEU A 78 11.95 9.56 -4.57
C LEU A 78 12.48 8.17 -4.22
N GLY A 79 13.80 7.98 -4.29
CA GLY A 79 14.47 6.71 -4.06
C GLY A 79 15.00 6.57 -2.62
N GLU A 80 14.31 5.82 -1.75
CA GLU A 80 14.78 5.49 -0.40
C GLU A 80 16.06 4.64 -0.46
N PRO A 81 17.11 4.96 0.33
CA PRO A 81 18.33 4.14 0.35
C PRO A 81 18.07 2.72 0.89
N GLU A 82 17.16 2.60 1.83
CA GLU A 82 16.72 1.33 2.45
C GLU A 82 15.29 1.44 2.97
N GLY A 83 14.58 0.33 3.10
CA GLY A 83 13.20 0.31 3.63
C GLY A 83 13.15 0.56 5.14
N ARG A 84 12.47 1.62 5.56
CA ARG A 84 12.30 2.04 6.97
C ARG A 84 10.84 2.15 7.43
N ASP A 85 9.96 1.33 6.84
CA ASP A 85 8.51 1.37 7.08
C ASP A 85 7.84 2.66 6.54
N SER A 86 6.51 2.76 6.63
CA SER A 86 5.74 3.81 5.94
C SER A 86 5.97 5.22 6.46
N LEU A 87 6.25 5.41 7.77
CA LEU A 87 6.44 6.75 8.33
C LEU A 87 7.51 7.55 7.59
N ASN A 88 8.66 6.93 7.34
CA ASN A 88 9.82 7.66 6.82
C ASN A 88 9.65 8.06 5.36
N ALA A 89 9.04 7.18 4.56
CA ALA A 89 8.66 7.49 3.19
C ALA A 89 7.63 8.64 3.14
N VAL A 90 6.60 8.57 3.98
CA VAL A 90 5.56 9.61 4.11
C VAL A 90 6.15 10.93 4.60
N ALA A 91 6.95 10.92 5.65
CA ALA A 91 7.56 12.12 6.24
C ALA A 91 8.53 12.81 5.27
N TRP A 92 9.39 12.05 4.60
CA TRP A 92 10.31 12.58 3.61
C TRP A 92 9.57 13.15 2.40
N SER A 93 8.59 12.43 1.86
CA SER A 93 7.76 12.92 0.76
C SER A 93 7.01 14.21 1.12
N ALA A 94 6.45 14.29 2.33
CA ALA A 94 5.80 15.50 2.81
C ALA A 94 6.80 16.66 2.96
N ALA A 95 8.03 16.39 3.43
CA ALA A 95 9.07 17.43 3.52
C ALA A 95 9.49 17.94 2.13
N VAL A 96 9.58 17.06 1.11
CA VAL A 96 9.83 17.45 -0.29
C VAL A 96 8.70 18.33 -0.83
N VAL A 97 7.45 17.95 -0.57
CA VAL A 97 6.29 18.76 -1.00
C VAL A 97 6.27 20.10 -0.28
N ALA A 98 6.52 20.15 1.02
CA ALA A 98 6.52 21.39 1.81
C ALA A 98 7.64 22.36 1.38
N ASP A 99 8.77 21.85 0.92
CA ASP A 99 9.87 22.66 0.37
C ASP A 99 9.49 23.27 -1.00
N ARG A 100 8.78 22.51 -1.85
CA ARG A 100 8.29 22.98 -3.15
C ARG A 100 7.11 23.95 -3.01
N ASP A 101 6.19 23.65 -2.10
CA ASP A 101 4.95 24.40 -1.84
C ASP A 101 4.56 24.29 -0.37
N PRO A 102 4.85 25.32 0.46
CA PRO A 102 4.51 25.34 1.88
C PRO A 102 3.01 25.20 2.18
N ASP A 103 2.14 25.55 1.24
CA ASP A 103 0.68 25.40 1.32
C ASP A 103 0.18 24.12 0.64
N GLY A 104 1.09 23.27 0.17
CA GLY A 104 0.79 22.06 -0.56
C GLY A 104 -0.03 21.06 0.28
N VAL A 105 -1.15 20.60 -0.29
CA VAL A 105 -1.93 19.49 0.26
C VAL A 105 -1.53 18.22 -0.46
N VAL A 106 -1.13 17.21 0.29
CA VAL A 106 -0.59 15.97 -0.26
C VAL A 106 -1.44 14.77 0.14
N ALA A 107 -1.80 13.97 -0.86
CA ALA A 107 -2.38 12.65 -0.67
C ALA A 107 -1.27 11.59 -0.77
N MET A 108 -1.19 10.70 0.21
CA MET A 108 -0.37 9.49 0.16
C MET A 108 -1.26 8.33 -0.23
N VAL A 109 -1.02 7.73 -1.39
CA VAL A 109 -1.80 6.59 -1.90
C VAL A 109 -0.89 5.38 -2.09
N THR A 110 -1.44 4.18 -2.01
CA THR A 110 -0.67 2.94 -2.10
C THR A 110 -0.60 2.42 -3.53
N ALA A 111 0.54 1.82 -3.91
CA ALA A 111 0.77 1.24 -5.23
C ALA A 111 0.33 -0.24 -5.34
N ASP A 112 -0.16 -0.86 -4.27
CA ASP A 112 -0.33 -2.30 -4.17
C ASP A 112 -1.78 -2.75 -3.95
N GLN A 113 -2.73 -1.85 -4.22
CA GLN A 113 -4.16 -2.08 -4.06
C GLN A 113 -4.89 -2.04 -5.42
N ILE A 114 -5.89 -2.88 -5.56
CA ILE A 114 -6.85 -2.82 -6.65
C ILE A 114 -8.10 -2.12 -6.16
N ILE A 115 -8.54 -1.13 -6.91
CA ILE A 115 -9.60 -0.20 -6.52
C ILE A 115 -10.52 0.02 -7.72
N GLU A 116 -11.78 -0.35 -7.57
CA GLU A 116 -12.81 -0.18 -8.59
C GLU A 116 -14.15 0.24 -7.95
N PRO A 117 -14.93 1.11 -8.58
CA PRO A 117 -14.62 1.85 -9.81
C PRO A 117 -13.72 3.07 -9.55
N VAL A 118 -12.91 3.44 -10.56
CA VAL A 118 -11.92 4.53 -10.45
C VAL A 118 -12.56 5.89 -10.22
N ASP A 119 -13.70 6.17 -10.83
CA ASP A 119 -14.39 7.46 -10.67
C ASP A 119 -14.90 7.68 -9.23
N GLU A 120 -15.30 6.62 -8.53
CA GLU A 120 -15.69 6.69 -7.12
C GLU A 120 -14.47 6.96 -6.22
N PHE A 121 -13.35 6.29 -6.52
CA PHE A 121 -12.07 6.57 -5.85
C PHE A 121 -11.65 8.04 -6.02
N GLN A 122 -11.67 8.56 -7.25
CA GLN A 122 -11.32 9.95 -7.54
C GLN A 122 -12.26 10.93 -6.81
N ARG A 123 -13.57 10.65 -6.74
CA ARG A 123 -14.52 11.47 -5.98
C ARG A 123 -14.18 11.51 -4.49
N SER A 124 -13.92 10.36 -3.89
CA SER A 124 -13.56 10.28 -2.46
C SER A 124 -12.22 10.98 -2.17
N LEU A 125 -11.23 10.79 -3.03
CA LEU A 125 -9.93 11.45 -2.88
C LEU A 125 -10.03 12.97 -3.08
N ASN A 126 -10.86 13.44 -4.02
CA ASN A 126 -11.17 14.86 -4.18
C ASN A 126 -11.85 15.45 -2.92
N THR A 127 -12.82 14.73 -2.35
CA THR A 127 -13.44 15.13 -1.08
C THR A 127 -12.41 15.21 0.05
N ALA A 128 -11.46 14.26 0.12
CA ALA A 128 -10.41 14.31 1.12
C ALA A 128 -9.47 15.51 0.95
N PHE A 129 -9.17 15.91 -0.29
CA PHE A 129 -8.45 17.15 -0.56
C PHE A 129 -9.25 18.39 -0.10
N GLU A 130 -10.54 18.47 -0.44
CA GLU A 130 -11.41 19.58 -0.03
C GLU A 130 -11.49 19.71 1.49
N VAL A 131 -11.57 18.59 2.21
CA VAL A 131 -11.55 18.56 3.67
C VAL A 131 -10.23 19.09 4.22
N ALA A 132 -9.09 18.60 3.71
CA ALA A 132 -7.76 19.03 4.16
C ALA A 132 -7.46 20.51 3.82
N GLU A 133 -8.03 21.03 2.73
CA GLU A 133 -7.97 22.45 2.35
C GLU A 133 -8.80 23.33 3.29
N ALA A 134 -10.02 22.89 3.62
CA ALA A 134 -10.93 23.62 4.51
C ALA A 134 -10.54 23.51 6.00
N ARG A 135 -9.85 22.44 6.38
CA ARG A 135 -9.39 22.14 7.74
C ARG A 135 -7.89 21.85 7.74
N PRO A 136 -7.05 22.89 7.72
CA PRO A 136 -5.60 22.75 7.52
C PRO A 136 -4.90 21.93 8.62
N ASP A 137 -5.47 21.85 9.82
CA ASP A 137 -4.92 21.10 10.95
C ASP A 137 -5.40 19.63 10.99
N ALA A 138 -6.25 19.22 10.03
CA ALA A 138 -6.77 17.86 10.00
C ALA A 138 -5.80 16.86 9.35
N LEU A 139 -5.81 15.64 9.90
CA LEU A 139 -5.25 14.44 9.29
C LEU A 139 -6.43 13.63 8.72
N VAL A 140 -6.55 13.60 7.40
CA VAL A 140 -7.66 12.94 6.71
C VAL A 140 -7.22 11.55 6.25
N THR A 141 -8.02 10.51 6.52
CA THR A 141 -7.79 9.16 6.00
C THR A 141 -8.99 8.68 5.19
N LEU A 142 -8.79 7.66 4.34
CA LEU A 142 -9.86 7.02 3.59
C LEU A 142 -10.30 5.74 4.30
N GLY A 143 -11.61 5.60 4.51
CA GLY A 143 -12.20 4.47 5.22
C GLY A 143 -13.09 3.62 4.33
N VAL A 144 -12.86 2.30 4.32
CA VAL A 144 -13.63 1.30 3.57
C VAL A 144 -14.61 0.58 4.50
N VAL A 145 -15.84 0.34 4.04
CA VAL A 145 -16.83 -0.41 4.81
C VAL A 145 -16.38 -1.87 5.01
N PRO A 146 -16.23 -2.36 6.25
CA PRO A 146 -15.81 -3.73 6.51
C PRO A 146 -16.84 -4.75 6.00
N THR A 147 -16.35 -5.81 5.36
CA THR A 147 -17.16 -6.95 4.93
C THR A 147 -16.86 -8.24 5.69
N SER A 148 -15.78 -8.23 6.50
CA SER A 148 -15.34 -9.36 7.32
C SER A 148 -14.53 -8.88 8.54
N PRO A 149 -14.33 -9.71 9.58
CA PRO A 149 -13.50 -9.38 10.73
C PRO A 149 -12.01 -9.57 10.44
N HIS A 150 -11.47 -8.80 9.50
CA HIS A 150 -10.09 -8.92 9.04
C HIS A 150 -9.10 -8.40 10.09
N THR A 151 -8.10 -9.21 10.46
CA THR A 151 -7.11 -8.86 11.50
C THR A 151 -5.83 -8.21 10.97
N GLY A 152 -5.69 -8.12 9.66
CA GLY A 152 -4.54 -7.52 8.99
C GLY A 152 -4.69 -6.03 8.68
N TYR A 153 -5.87 -5.44 8.92
CA TYR A 153 -6.18 -4.05 8.63
C TYR A 153 -6.33 -3.22 9.90
N GLY A 154 -6.13 -1.91 9.78
CA GLY A 154 -6.52 -0.94 10.78
C GLY A 154 -8.03 -0.67 10.75
N TYR A 155 -8.59 -0.27 11.87
CA TYR A 155 -9.99 0.09 12.04
C TYR A 155 -10.13 1.52 12.53
N LEU A 156 -11.09 2.25 11.94
CA LEU A 156 -11.43 3.64 12.22
C LEU A 156 -12.81 3.69 12.87
N HIS A 157 -12.90 4.03 14.15
CA HIS A 157 -14.19 4.28 14.82
C HIS A 157 -14.75 5.61 14.35
N ARG A 158 -15.82 5.57 13.59
CA ARG A 158 -16.54 6.78 13.15
C ARG A 158 -17.35 7.35 14.30
N SER A 159 -17.27 8.64 14.48
CA SER A 159 -18.14 9.36 15.42
C SER A 159 -19.01 10.38 14.69
N GLU A 160 -18.90 11.65 14.98
CA GLU A 160 -19.74 12.70 14.46
C GLU A 160 -19.47 12.97 12.96
N ALA A 161 -20.53 13.20 12.20
CA ALA A 161 -20.41 13.67 10.82
C ALA A 161 -19.81 15.09 10.79
N VAL A 162 -18.96 15.37 9.81
CA VAL A 162 -18.35 16.68 9.62
C VAL A 162 -19.31 17.58 8.85
N GLU A 163 -19.71 18.68 9.46
CA GLU A 163 -20.63 19.64 8.83
C GLU A 163 -20.05 20.22 7.53
N GLY A 164 -20.89 20.28 6.51
CA GLY A 164 -20.53 20.80 5.19
C GLY A 164 -19.94 19.76 4.24
N PHE A 165 -19.72 18.52 4.68
CA PHE A 165 -19.20 17.44 3.86
C PHE A 165 -20.09 16.20 3.92
N THR A 166 -20.21 15.50 2.80
CA THR A 166 -20.95 14.24 2.72
C THR A 166 -20.02 13.07 2.93
N ASP A 167 -20.43 12.10 3.76
CA ASP A 167 -19.67 10.85 4.04
C ASP A 167 -18.27 11.12 4.66
N VAL A 168 -18.17 12.18 5.47
CA VAL A 168 -16.97 12.55 6.23
C VAL A 168 -17.30 12.53 7.72
N PHE A 169 -16.47 11.84 8.49
CA PHE A 169 -16.68 11.62 9.93
C PHE A 169 -15.40 11.91 10.72
N ARG A 170 -15.59 12.33 11.99
CA ARG A 170 -14.51 12.33 12.98
C ARG A 170 -14.13 10.91 13.31
N VAL A 171 -12.84 10.66 13.51
CA VAL A 171 -12.31 9.38 13.99
C VAL A 171 -12.09 9.49 15.50
N ALA A 172 -12.94 8.79 16.26
CA ALA A 172 -12.83 8.74 17.71
C ALA A 172 -11.72 7.81 18.20
N GLU A 173 -11.41 6.78 17.44
CA GLU A 173 -10.36 5.81 17.72
C GLU A 173 -9.81 5.25 16.41
N PHE A 174 -8.50 5.14 16.33
CA PHE A 174 -7.79 4.37 15.32
C PHE A 174 -7.17 3.14 15.99
N LYS A 175 -7.47 1.94 15.48
CA LYS A 175 -6.92 0.69 16.01
C LYS A 175 -6.26 -0.14 14.94
N GLU A 176 -4.94 -0.24 15.00
CA GLU A 176 -4.17 -1.02 14.03
C GLU A 176 -4.17 -2.51 14.40
N LYS A 177 -4.55 -3.35 13.44
CA LYS A 177 -4.49 -4.83 13.47
C LYS A 177 -5.04 -5.45 14.76
N PRO A 178 -6.34 -5.31 15.06
CA PRO A 178 -6.95 -5.89 16.25
C PRO A 178 -6.94 -7.44 16.20
N HIS A 179 -7.03 -8.08 17.36
CA HIS A 179 -7.27 -9.53 17.39
C HIS A 179 -8.70 -9.87 16.89
N ARG A 180 -8.92 -11.13 16.54
CA ARG A 180 -10.14 -11.58 15.82
C ARG A 180 -11.45 -11.24 16.53
N GLU A 181 -11.53 -11.44 17.84
CA GLU A 181 -12.74 -11.16 18.64
C GLU A 181 -13.09 -9.67 18.62
N LEU A 182 -12.07 -8.81 18.71
CA LEU A 182 -12.24 -7.37 18.64
C LEU A 182 -12.64 -6.92 17.22
N ALA A 183 -11.99 -7.48 16.19
CA ALA A 183 -12.37 -7.23 14.79
C ALA A 183 -13.83 -7.63 14.50
N GLN A 184 -14.29 -8.76 15.07
CA GLN A 184 -15.68 -9.19 14.95
C GLN A 184 -16.63 -8.19 15.63
N SER A 185 -16.32 -7.73 16.84
CA SER A 185 -17.16 -6.72 17.53
C SER A 185 -17.25 -5.41 16.76
N TYR A 186 -16.17 -4.99 16.09
CA TYR A 186 -16.17 -3.81 15.24
C TYR A 186 -17.05 -3.97 14.01
N LEU A 187 -16.99 -5.14 13.37
CA LEU A 187 -17.87 -5.46 12.24
C LEU A 187 -19.35 -5.47 12.66
N ASP A 188 -19.67 -6.12 13.78
CA ASP A 188 -21.04 -6.28 14.28
C ASP A 188 -21.67 -4.94 14.69
N SER A 189 -20.87 -3.98 15.17
CA SER A 189 -21.34 -2.66 15.56
C SER A 189 -21.78 -1.81 14.36
N GLY A 190 -21.15 -2.00 13.19
CA GLY A 190 -21.35 -1.15 12.00
C GLY A 190 -20.80 0.27 12.13
N GLU A 191 -20.09 0.59 13.22
CA GLU A 191 -19.55 1.93 13.51
C GLU A 191 -18.12 2.12 13.03
N TYR A 192 -17.45 1.05 12.58
CA TYR A 192 -16.06 1.07 12.15
C TYR A 192 -15.91 0.96 10.64
N TRP A 193 -14.87 1.58 10.13
CA TRP A 193 -14.35 1.38 8.77
C TRP A 193 -12.96 0.75 8.83
N TRP A 194 -12.57 0.03 7.78
CA TRP A 194 -11.17 -0.32 7.59
C TRP A 194 -10.39 0.91 7.15
N ASN A 195 -9.19 1.08 7.68
CA ASN A 195 -8.23 2.06 7.17
C ASN A 195 -7.68 1.58 5.82
N ALA A 196 -7.91 2.35 4.76
CA ALA A 196 -7.39 2.03 3.43
C ALA A 196 -5.87 2.24 3.30
N GLY A 197 -5.21 2.78 4.33
CA GLY A 197 -3.78 3.11 4.28
C GLY A 197 -3.45 4.29 3.38
N MET A 198 -4.46 5.09 3.03
CA MET A 198 -4.33 6.32 2.26
C MET A 198 -4.72 7.51 3.10
N VAL A 199 -3.95 8.57 3.04
CA VAL A 199 -4.10 9.76 3.89
C VAL A 199 -3.91 11.03 3.10
N VAL A 200 -4.58 12.11 3.53
CA VAL A 200 -4.50 13.44 2.90
C VAL A 200 -4.35 14.50 3.98
N TRP A 201 -3.40 15.39 3.83
CA TRP A 201 -3.11 16.48 4.76
C TRP A 201 -2.32 17.61 4.11
N ARG A 202 -2.23 18.75 4.73
CA ARG A 202 -1.19 19.71 4.38
C ARG A 202 0.19 19.13 4.74
N ALA A 203 1.14 19.25 3.87
CA ALA A 203 2.50 18.72 4.10
C ALA A 203 3.11 19.30 5.40
N THR A 204 2.92 20.59 5.64
CA THR A 204 3.37 21.27 6.86
C THR A 204 2.64 20.81 8.13
N THR A 205 1.38 20.42 8.04
CA THR A 205 0.61 19.86 9.17
C THR A 205 1.22 18.55 9.63
N LEU A 206 1.47 17.60 8.72
CA LEU A 206 2.15 16.37 9.09
C LEU A 206 3.50 16.63 9.75
N LEU A 207 4.33 17.53 9.17
CA LEU A 207 5.63 17.88 9.75
C LEU A 207 5.48 18.48 11.15
N GLY A 208 4.45 19.29 11.39
CA GLY A 208 4.12 19.82 12.70
C GLY A 208 3.70 18.74 13.71
N GLN A 209 2.97 17.70 13.27
CA GLN A 209 2.68 16.54 14.14
C GLN A 209 3.94 15.75 14.46
N LEU A 210 4.86 15.62 13.52
CA LEU A 210 6.16 14.98 13.76
C LEU A 210 7.03 15.79 14.74
N ASP A 211 6.96 17.12 14.70
CA ASP A 211 7.67 17.96 15.69
C ASP A 211 7.20 17.67 17.11
N GLN A 212 5.91 17.34 17.32
CA GLN A 212 5.34 17.01 18.62
C GLN A 212 5.64 15.55 19.03
N LEU A 213 5.51 14.60 18.10
CA LEU A 213 5.56 13.16 18.39
C LEU A 213 6.96 12.57 18.24
N LEU A 214 7.70 12.99 17.23
CA LEU A 214 8.99 12.42 16.79
C LEU A 214 9.94 13.53 16.28
N PRO A 215 10.39 14.46 17.14
CA PRO A 215 11.15 15.65 16.74
C PRO A 215 12.46 15.32 16.00
N GLU A 216 13.11 14.20 16.34
CA GLU A 216 14.34 13.76 15.66
C GLU A 216 14.03 13.35 14.20
N THR A 217 12.92 12.66 13.95
CA THR A 217 12.48 12.31 12.60
C THR A 217 12.15 13.56 11.78
N ALA A 218 11.41 14.51 12.38
CA ALA A 218 11.06 15.77 11.74
C ALA A 218 12.30 16.58 11.34
N ALA A 219 13.27 16.69 12.24
CA ALA A 219 14.53 17.38 11.97
C ALA A 219 15.33 16.67 10.86
N THR A 220 15.43 15.35 10.92
CA THR A 220 16.21 14.55 9.96
C THR A 220 15.63 14.63 8.55
N VAL A 221 14.30 14.53 8.36
CA VAL A 221 13.72 14.63 7.00
C VAL A 221 13.86 16.01 6.40
N ARG A 222 13.80 17.08 7.22
CA ARG A 222 14.10 18.44 6.75
C ARG A 222 15.58 18.60 6.37
N GLU A 223 16.49 18.01 7.13
CA GLU A 223 17.92 18.02 6.81
C GLU A 223 18.20 17.28 5.50
N ILE A 224 17.53 16.15 5.24
CA ILE A 224 17.64 15.41 3.97
C ILE A 224 17.18 16.29 2.79
N VAL A 225 16.08 17.04 2.94
CA VAL A 225 15.59 17.94 1.87
C VAL A 225 16.56 19.10 1.65
N ALA A 226 17.11 19.68 2.72
CA ALA A 226 18.08 20.78 2.63
C ALA A 226 19.45 20.32 2.09
N SER A 227 19.81 19.06 2.23
CA SER A 227 21.11 18.48 1.82
C SER A 227 20.90 17.07 1.26
N PRO A 228 20.34 16.93 0.04
CA PRO A 228 19.95 15.63 -0.55
C PRO A 228 21.11 14.64 -0.71
N GLU A 229 22.34 15.13 -0.86
CA GLU A 229 23.56 14.32 -0.95
C GLU A 229 23.86 13.55 0.34
N ARG A 230 23.26 13.95 1.47
CA ARG A 230 23.43 13.29 2.77
C ARG A 230 22.38 12.21 3.08
N ILE A 231 21.50 11.92 2.15
CA ILE A 231 20.41 10.97 2.39
C ILE A 231 20.93 9.59 2.81
N ASP A 232 22.05 9.12 2.26
CA ASP A 232 22.66 7.82 2.59
C ASP A 232 23.20 7.77 4.03
N GLU A 233 23.54 8.92 4.60
CA GLU A 233 23.97 9.03 5.99
C GLU A 233 22.79 9.15 6.95
N LEU A 234 21.79 9.98 6.58
CA LEU A 234 20.72 10.43 7.46
C LEU A 234 19.54 9.45 7.49
N PHE A 235 19.08 8.97 6.33
CA PHE A 235 17.90 8.12 6.23
C PHE A 235 17.99 6.82 7.06
N PRO A 236 19.15 6.11 7.12
CA PRO A 236 19.33 4.94 7.97
C PRO A 236 19.20 5.21 9.49
N ARG A 237 19.28 6.46 9.94
CA ARG A 237 19.12 6.84 11.36
C ARG A 237 17.65 6.93 11.78
N LEU A 238 16.73 7.07 10.83
CA LEU A 238 15.30 7.19 11.10
C LEU A 238 14.76 5.92 11.75
N GLN A 239 13.84 6.06 12.70
CA GLN A 239 13.20 4.94 13.37
C GLN A 239 12.33 4.15 12.38
N LYS A 240 12.42 2.82 12.41
CA LYS A 240 11.56 1.95 11.61
C LYS A 240 10.20 1.76 12.28
N ILE A 241 9.19 2.47 11.79
CA ILE A 241 7.82 2.46 12.32
C ILE A 241 6.83 2.88 11.23
N SER A 242 5.57 2.41 11.29
CA SER A 242 4.54 2.86 10.36
C SER A 242 3.95 4.22 10.76
N VAL A 243 3.43 4.97 9.78
CA VAL A 243 2.73 6.23 10.01
C VAL A 243 1.49 6.05 10.89
N ASP A 244 0.83 4.89 10.78
CA ASP A 244 -0.35 4.55 11.57
C ASP A 244 -0.03 4.52 13.06
N TYR A 245 1.01 3.79 13.46
CA TYR A 245 1.46 3.74 14.86
C TYR A 245 2.11 5.04 15.36
N ALA A 246 2.84 5.71 14.47
CA ALA A 246 3.63 6.87 14.85
C ALA A 246 2.82 8.16 14.92
N VAL A 247 1.79 8.32 14.10
CA VAL A 247 1.02 9.56 13.94
C VAL A 247 -0.48 9.33 14.10
N MET A 248 -1.10 8.43 13.32
CA MET A 248 -2.56 8.32 13.25
C MET A 248 -3.18 7.82 14.56
N GLU A 249 -2.64 6.76 15.16
CA GLU A 249 -3.12 6.22 16.44
C GLU A 249 -2.90 7.23 17.59
N PRO A 250 -1.71 7.84 17.76
CA PRO A 250 -1.52 8.92 18.77
C PRO A 250 -2.42 10.14 18.56
N ALA A 251 -2.61 10.61 17.34
CA ALA A 251 -3.45 11.76 17.04
C ALA A 251 -4.94 11.47 17.35
N SER A 252 -5.47 10.32 16.94
CA SER A 252 -6.84 9.90 17.27
C SER A 252 -7.06 9.76 18.79
N ALA A 253 -6.01 9.41 19.55
CA ALA A 253 -6.03 9.34 21.01
C ALA A 253 -5.86 10.71 21.71
N GLY A 254 -5.84 11.81 20.94
CA GLY A 254 -5.70 13.18 21.48
C GLY A 254 -4.32 13.51 22.04
N ARG A 255 -3.26 12.83 21.60
CA ARG A 255 -1.87 13.13 22.02
C ARG A 255 -1.25 14.29 21.25
N THR A 256 -1.94 14.78 20.24
CA THR A 256 -1.59 15.98 19.48
C THR A 256 -2.81 16.87 19.32
N ASP A 257 -2.63 18.05 18.75
CA ASP A 257 -3.68 19.01 18.45
C ASP A 257 -4.42 18.74 17.14
N ALA A 258 -3.98 17.75 16.35
CA ALA A 258 -4.60 17.42 15.08
C ALA A 258 -5.95 16.73 15.26
N GLU A 259 -6.90 17.13 14.41
CA GLU A 259 -8.17 16.44 14.23
C GLU A 259 -7.98 15.27 13.24
N VAL A 260 -8.41 14.06 13.60
CA VAL A 260 -8.40 12.93 12.67
C VAL A 260 -9.78 12.76 12.05
N LEU A 261 -9.86 12.82 10.72
CA LEU A 261 -11.09 12.70 9.94
C LEU A 261 -11.00 11.50 8.97
N SER A 262 -12.13 10.90 8.65
CA SER A 262 -12.21 9.84 7.66
C SER A 262 -13.26 10.15 6.60
N VAL A 263 -12.88 9.99 5.33
CA VAL A 263 -13.76 10.07 4.17
C VAL A 263 -14.15 8.67 3.73
N GLY A 264 -15.44 8.43 3.50
CA GLY A 264 -15.95 7.14 3.04
C GLY A 264 -15.45 6.80 1.63
N LEU A 265 -14.95 5.59 1.48
CA LEU A 265 -14.49 5.01 0.22
C LEU A 265 -15.41 3.84 -0.15
N ARG A 266 -16.36 4.08 -1.05
CA ARG A 266 -17.42 3.12 -1.44
C ARG A 266 -17.06 2.40 -2.73
N ILE A 267 -16.08 1.51 -2.63
CA ILE A 267 -15.45 0.83 -3.76
C ILE A 267 -15.28 -0.67 -3.47
N ASP A 268 -15.02 -1.45 -4.50
CA ASP A 268 -14.37 -2.75 -4.35
C ASP A 268 -12.88 -2.51 -4.14
N TRP A 269 -12.41 -2.82 -2.93
CA TRP A 269 -11.06 -2.56 -2.47
C TRP A 269 -10.38 -3.86 -2.09
N LYS A 270 -9.23 -4.14 -2.71
CA LYS A 270 -8.44 -5.35 -2.45
C LYS A 270 -6.97 -4.98 -2.24
N ASP A 271 -6.48 -5.27 -1.04
CA ASP A 271 -5.05 -5.22 -0.75
C ASP A 271 -4.38 -6.51 -1.27
N VAL A 272 -3.50 -6.38 -2.28
CA VAL A 272 -2.75 -7.53 -2.84
C VAL A 272 -1.58 -7.86 -1.89
N GLY A 273 -1.94 -8.36 -0.70
CA GLY A 273 -0.98 -8.69 0.37
C GLY A 273 -0.30 -10.05 0.23
N GLY A 274 -0.91 -10.99 -0.51
CA GLY A 274 -0.45 -12.37 -0.65
C GLY A 274 -1.23 -13.15 -1.72
N PHE A 275 -0.97 -14.46 -1.84
CA PHE A 275 -1.60 -15.28 -2.89
C PHE A 275 -3.10 -15.46 -2.69
N LEU A 276 -3.63 -15.40 -1.48
CA LEU A 276 -5.07 -15.50 -1.25
C LEU A 276 -5.81 -14.30 -1.85
N SER A 277 -5.35 -13.08 -1.58
CA SER A 277 -5.93 -11.88 -2.17
C SER A 277 -5.67 -11.78 -3.68
N LEU A 278 -4.50 -12.24 -4.14
CA LEU A 278 -4.20 -12.30 -5.57
C LEU A 278 -5.13 -13.27 -6.31
N ALA A 279 -5.44 -14.43 -5.71
CA ALA A 279 -6.32 -15.46 -6.28
C ALA A 279 -7.79 -15.00 -6.46
N GLU A 280 -8.22 -13.99 -5.71
CA GLU A 280 -9.56 -13.39 -5.90
C GLU A 280 -9.70 -12.65 -7.24
N LEU A 281 -8.59 -12.35 -7.88
CA LEU A 281 -8.52 -11.61 -9.14
C LEU A 281 -8.38 -12.53 -10.35
N PHE A 282 -8.08 -13.81 -10.12
CA PHE A 282 -7.89 -14.78 -11.20
C PHE A 282 -9.22 -15.42 -11.62
N THR A 283 -9.26 -15.84 -12.87
CA THR A 283 -10.38 -16.63 -13.38
C THR A 283 -10.45 -17.96 -12.63
N ARG A 284 -11.66 -18.38 -12.27
CA ARG A 284 -11.90 -19.70 -11.66
C ARG A 284 -12.41 -20.69 -12.70
N ASP A 285 -11.85 -21.90 -12.68
CA ASP A 285 -12.35 -23.01 -13.44
C ASP A 285 -13.60 -23.67 -12.78
N GLU A 286 -14.18 -24.69 -13.42
CA GLU A 286 -15.36 -25.42 -12.94
C GLU A 286 -15.16 -26.17 -11.60
N HIS A 287 -13.89 -26.38 -11.20
CA HIS A 287 -13.52 -27.01 -9.93
C HIS A 287 -13.12 -26.00 -8.85
N GLY A 288 -13.30 -24.70 -9.12
CA GLY A 288 -12.99 -23.61 -8.20
C GLY A 288 -11.50 -23.28 -8.08
N ASN A 289 -10.65 -23.80 -8.97
CA ASN A 289 -9.26 -23.42 -9.02
C ASN A 289 -9.11 -21.99 -9.57
N ALA A 290 -8.34 -21.14 -8.88
CA ALA A 290 -7.95 -19.82 -9.37
C ALA A 290 -6.71 -19.96 -10.27
N VAL A 291 -6.80 -19.53 -11.52
CA VAL A 291 -5.84 -19.87 -12.56
C VAL A 291 -5.31 -18.63 -13.24
N ASP A 292 -3.98 -18.53 -13.34
CA ASP A 292 -3.26 -17.55 -14.16
C ASP A 292 -2.23 -18.24 -15.05
N GLY A 293 -2.28 -17.96 -16.37
CA GLY A 293 -1.46 -18.59 -17.37
C GLY A 293 -1.96 -19.98 -17.81
N ARG A 294 -1.13 -20.72 -18.56
CA ARG A 294 -1.50 -22.02 -19.12
C ARG A 294 -1.40 -23.12 -18.07
N THR A 295 -2.55 -23.68 -17.66
CA THR A 295 -2.65 -24.77 -16.67
C THR A 295 -3.51 -25.91 -17.19
N VAL A 296 -3.27 -27.14 -16.71
CA VAL A 296 -4.08 -28.33 -16.96
C VAL A 296 -4.30 -29.05 -15.63
N THR A 297 -5.54 -29.34 -15.27
CA THR A 297 -5.90 -29.98 -14.00
C THR A 297 -6.59 -31.31 -14.23
N LEU A 298 -6.24 -32.33 -13.43
CA LEU A 298 -6.96 -33.59 -13.33
C LEU A 298 -7.23 -33.86 -11.86
N ASP A 299 -8.50 -33.99 -11.48
CA ASP A 299 -8.94 -34.26 -10.10
C ASP A 299 -8.36 -33.26 -9.06
N SER A 300 -8.17 -31.99 -9.47
CA SER A 300 -7.66 -30.91 -8.59
C SER A 300 -8.73 -29.85 -8.36
N SER A 301 -8.88 -29.38 -7.10
CA SER A 301 -9.92 -28.43 -6.70
C SER A 301 -9.46 -27.44 -5.65
N GLY A 302 -10.01 -26.20 -5.67
CA GLY A 302 -9.73 -25.16 -4.70
C GLY A 302 -8.28 -24.63 -4.74
N CYS A 303 -7.54 -24.96 -5.78
CA CYS A 303 -6.13 -24.60 -5.91
C CYS A 303 -5.92 -23.18 -6.44
N VAL A 304 -4.76 -22.61 -6.15
CA VAL A 304 -4.23 -21.41 -6.79
C VAL A 304 -3.05 -21.83 -7.67
N LEU A 305 -3.21 -21.67 -8.99
CA LEU A 305 -2.25 -22.16 -9.98
C LEU A 305 -1.76 -20.99 -10.84
N VAL A 306 -0.48 -20.66 -10.72
CA VAL A 306 0.13 -19.53 -11.43
C VAL A 306 1.28 -20.02 -12.30
N ASN A 307 1.17 -19.77 -13.59
CA ASN A 307 2.22 -20.06 -14.57
C ASN A 307 2.79 -18.74 -15.11
N ALA A 308 3.84 -18.25 -14.45
CA ALA A 308 4.56 -17.04 -14.84
C ALA A 308 5.88 -17.35 -15.60
N VAL A 309 6.04 -18.55 -16.14
CA VAL A 309 7.21 -18.93 -16.97
C VAL A 309 7.05 -18.38 -18.40
N GLY A 310 5.84 -18.46 -18.94
CA GLY A 310 5.53 -17.99 -20.28
C GLY A 310 4.55 -18.90 -21.05
N PRO A 311 4.19 -18.53 -22.28
CA PRO A 311 3.13 -19.20 -23.05
C PRO A 311 3.46 -20.64 -23.47
N ASP A 312 4.74 -20.98 -23.56
CA ASP A 312 5.20 -22.32 -23.98
C ASP A 312 5.37 -23.29 -22.78
N HIS A 313 5.20 -22.81 -21.56
CA HIS A 313 5.23 -23.63 -20.35
C HIS A 313 3.81 -24.01 -19.93
N VAL A 314 3.65 -25.21 -19.38
CA VAL A 314 2.39 -25.73 -18.84
C VAL A 314 2.58 -26.13 -17.38
N VAL A 315 1.74 -25.64 -16.49
CA VAL A 315 1.60 -26.16 -15.12
C VAL A 315 0.49 -27.21 -15.13
N ALA A 316 0.84 -28.46 -14.88
CA ALA A 316 -0.10 -29.56 -14.80
C ALA A 316 -0.22 -30.10 -13.37
N THR A 317 -1.43 -30.32 -12.89
CA THR A 317 -1.68 -30.86 -11.54
C THR A 317 -2.64 -32.05 -11.58
N ILE A 318 -2.45 -33.00 -10.67
CA ILE A 318 -3.32 -34.16 -10.52
C ILE A 318 -3.60 -34.42 -9.03
N GLY A 319 -4.86 -34.55 -8.66
CA GLY A 319 -5.30 -34.98 -7.31
C GLY A 319 -4.96 -33.99 -6.20
N LEU A 320 -4.78 -32.68 -6.52
CA LEU A 320 -4.49 -31.65 -5.51
C LEU A 320 -5.78 -30.98 -5.00
N THR A 321 -5.79 -30.71 -3.70
CA THR A 321 -6.87 -29.93 -3.07
C THR A 321 -6.25 -28.81 -2.25
N ASP A 322 -6.81 -27.59 -2.35
CA ASP A 322 -6.40 -26.41 -1.59
C ASP A 322 -4.86 -26.20 -1.63
N ALA A 323 -4.27 -26.35 -2.81
CA ALA A 323 -2.85 -26.19 -3.03
C ALA A 323 -2.53 -24.86 -3.72
N LEU A 324 -1.36 -24.31 -3.39
CA LEU A 324 -0.73 -23.21 -4.09
C LEU A 324 0.42 -23.74 -4.94
N VAL A 325 0.35 -23.54 -6.25
CA VAL A 325 1.42 -23.89 -7.20
C VAL A 325 1.78 -22.65 -8.02
N VAL A 326 3.00 -22.19 -7.91
CA VAL A 326 3.50 -21.01 -8.64
C VAL A 326 4.78 -21.37 -9.35
N ALA A 327 4.79 -21.31 -10.66
CA ALA A 327 5.96 -21.56 -11.51
C ALA A 327 6.46 -20.24 -12.12
N THR A 328 7.75 -20.01 -11.98
CA THR A 328 8.50 -18.94 -12.65
C THR A 328 9.73 -19.54 -13.33
N GLU A 329 10.42 -18.80 -14.18
CA GLU A 329 11.60 -19.27 -14.90
C GLU A 329 12.69 -19.88 -14.00
N THR A 330 12.81 -19.45 -12.76
CA THR A 330 13.93 -19.79 -11.88
C THR A 330 13.53 -20.47 -10.58
N ALA A 331 12.23 -20.51 -10.25
CA ALA A 331 11.75 -21.18 -9.03
C ALA A 331 10.32 -21.66 -9.19
N THR A 332 10.00 -22.77 -8.55
CA THR A 332 8.64 -23.29 -8.41
C THR A 332 8.30 -23.40 -6.92
N LEU A 333 7.20 -22.78 -6.52
CA LEU A 333 6.61 -22.94 -5.18
C LEU A 333 5.48 -23.95 -5.24
N VAL A 334 5.48 -24.90 -4.32
CA VAL A 334 4.35 -25.78 -4.05
C VAL A 334 4.08 -25.78 -2.54
N ALA A 335 2.88 -25.42 -2.14
CA ALA A 335 2.50 -25.34 -0.73
C ALA A 335 1.01 -25.69 -0.55
N ARG A 336 0.58 -25.93 0.68
CA ARG A 336 -0.85 -25.88 1.01
C ARG A 336 -1.27 -24.41 1.01
N LEU A 337 -2.47 -24.13 0.57
CA LEU A 337 -2.96 -22.74 0.49
C LEU A 337 -3.01 -22.07 1.86
N GLU A 338 -3.33 -22.83 2.92
CA GLU A 338 -3.32 -22.35 4.31
C GLU A 338 -1.94 -21.92 4.84
N ASP A 339 -0.85 -22.46 4.26
CA ASP A 339 0.52 -22.11 4.62
C ASP A 339 1.08 -20.89 3.85
N SER A 340 0.29 -20.26 2.98
CA SER A 340 0.74 -19.14 2.12
C SER A 340 1.30 -17.94 2.89
N GLU A 341 0.84 -17.68 4.11
CA GLU A 341 1.40 -16.61 4.95
C GLU A 341 2.83 -16.90 5.45
N ARG A 342 3.24 -18.17 5.46
CA ARG A 342 4.58 -18.61 5.87
C ARG A 342 5.64 -18.53 4.77
N ILE A 343 5.28 -18.07 3.59
CA ILE A 343 6.23 -17.90 2.46
C ILE A 343 7.44 -17.05 2.87
N ARG A 344 7.27 -16.06 3.75
CA ARG A 344 8.41 -15.27 4.26
C ARG A 344 9.46 -16.10 4.96
N GLU A 345 9.04 -17.10 5.74
CA GLU A 345 9.96 -18.04 6.41
C GLU A 345 10.71 -18.88 5.38
N LEU A 346 10.01 -19.37 4.35
CA LEU A 346 10.59 -20.13 3.25
C LEU A 346 11.63 -19.30 2.47
N VAL A 347 11.32 -18.03 2.16
CA VAL A 347 12.26 -17.13 1.45
C VAL A 347 13.56 -16.95 2.22
N ALA A 348 13.51 -16.86 3.55
CA ALA A 348 14.71 -16.81 4.38
C ALA A 348 15.57 -18.10 4.24
N LEU A 349 14.92 -19.27 4.18
CA LEU A 349 15.61 -20.55 3.95
C LEU A 349 16.17 -20.63 2.51
N VAL A 350 15.41 -20.19 1.50
CA VAL A 350 15.89 -20.15 0.11
C VAL A 350 17.15 -19.29 0.01
N ARG A 351 17.15 -18.10 0.64
CA ARG A 351 18.33 -17.22 0.67
C ARG A 351 19.56 -17.91 1.26
N THR A 352 19.37 -18.67 2.33
CA THR A 352 20.46 -19.36 3.03
C THR A 352 20.97 -20.59 2.28
N HIS A 353 20.09 -21.39 1.68
CA HIS A 353 20.43 -22.69 1.12
C HIS A 353 20.61 -22.71 -0.40
N ALA A 354 19.90 -21.84 -1.13
CA ALA A 354 19.95 -21.77 -2.59
C ALA A 354 20.68 -20.52 -3.12
N GLY A 355 20.75 -19.47 -2.32
CA GLY A 355 21.41 -18.21 -2.66
C GLY A 355 20.45 -17.03 -2.76
N ALA A 356 20.97 -15.82 -2.51
CA ALA A 356 20.19 -14.58 -2.47
C ALA A 356 19.53 -14.23 -3.80
N GLN A 357 20.07 -14.71 -4.92
CA GLN A 357 19.53 -14.48 -6.27
C GLN A 357 18.16 -15.16 -6.52
N TYR A 358 17.79 -16.13 -5.69
CA TYR A 358 16.51 -16.83 -5.77
C TYR A 358 15.46 -16.33 -4.76
N ALA A 359 15.85 -15.38 -3.86
CA ALA A 359 15.02 -14.93 -2.74
C ALA A 359 14.40 -13.55 -2.93
#